data_bec5b90d8aadd0ebf018b838a284e993
#
_entry.id   bec5b90d8aadd0ebf018b838a284e993
#
_cell.length_a   1.000
_cell.length_b   1.000
_cell.length_c   1.000
_cell.angle_alpha   90.00
_cell.angle_beta   90.00
_cell.angle_gamma   90.00
#
_symmetry.space_group_name_H-M   'P 1'
#
loop_
_entity.id
_entity.type
_entity.pdbx_description
1 polymer ?
#
loop_
_entity_poly.entity_id
_entity_poly.type
_entity_poly.pdbx_seq_one_letter_code
_entity_poly.pdbx_strand_id
1 'polypeptide(L)'
;MKKNYSQIFILTILIILNISCGNDDAKIITIDQFSNTGKVLKLDYFISKGFKEVKEYDVSELNGALSAHYGWFKDDLNKPRDYEIRFYIDHKTALNSKLIVEEVIGENAILASRDVTWKEGNSDRRVNRRGAGSGPGSAKAKYLYYLIYENAVIMCEGLNEEESIKLCNNIIK
;
A
#
# COMPACT_ATOMS: atom_id res chain seq x y z
N MET A 1 -24.22 -66.86 19.98
CA MET A 1 -24.05 -65.81 18.96
C MET A 1 -23.80 -64.52 19.67
N LYS A 2 -22.48 -64.12 19.82
CA LYS A 2 -22.09 -62.82 20.34
C LYS A 2 -21.75 -61.92 19.12
N LYS A 3 -22.65 -61.01 18.82
CA LYS A 3 -22.54 -60.11 17.68
C LYS A 3 -21.51 -59.01 17.98
N ASN A 4 -20.56 -58.84 17.08
CA ASN A 4 -19.44 -57.90 17.15
C ASN A 4 -19.90 -56.42 17.07
N TYR A 5 -20.35 -55.87 18.17
CA TYR A 5 -20.68 -54.44 18.28
C TYR A 5 -19.45 -53.56 18.38
N SER A 6 -18.27 -54.14 18.66
CA SER A 6 -17.04 -53.42 18.83
C SER A 6 -16.50 -52.82 17.53
N GLN A 7 -16.71 -53.45 16.37
CA GLN A 7 -16.21 -52.95 15.08
C GLN A 7 -17.07 -51.82 14.49
N ILE A 8 -18.34 -51.78 14.81
CA ILE A 8 -19.25 -50.72 14.33
C ILE A 8 -18.99 -49.40 15.07
N PHE A 9 -18.58 -49.49 16.36
CA PHE A 9 -18.29 -48.31 17.17
C PHE A 9 -16.96 -47.60 16.76
N ILE A 10 -15.99 -48.37 16.26
CA ILE A 10 -14.73 -47.83 15.78
C ILE A 10 -14.91 -47.14 14.42
N LEU A 11 -15.80 -47.64 13.56
CA LEU A 11 -16.04 -47.05 12.24
C LEU A 11 -16.80 -45.73 12.31
N THR A 12 -17.66 -45.55 13.32
CA THR A 12 -18.42 -44.30 13.53
C THR A 12 -17.56 -43.18 14.11
N ILE A 13 -16.49 -43.48 14.86
CA ILE A 13 -15.59 -42.48 15.43
C ILE A 13 -14.65 -41.96 14.37
N LEU A 14 -14.34 -42.71 13.31
CA LEU A 14 -13.43 -42.28 12.23
C LEU A 14 -14.04 -41.26 11.24
N ILE A 15 -15.37 -41.10 11.25
CA ILE A 15 -16.10 -40.20 10.32
C ILE A 15 -16.21 -38.75 10.87
N ILE A 16 -15.98 -38.56 12.18
CA ILE A 16 -16.18 -37.22 12.81
C ILE A 16 -14.94 -36.34 12.78
N LEU A 17 -13.77 -36.80 12.30
CA LEU A 17 -12.52 -36.05 12.28
C LEU A 17 -12.26 -35.27 10.98
N ASN A 18 -13.21 -35.15 10.06
CA ASN A 18 -13.13 -34.27 8.92
C ASN A 18 -13.92 -32.98 9.15
N ILE A 19 -13.81 -32.37 10.32
CA ILE A 19 -14.13 -30.95 10.44
C ILE A 19 -12.89 -30.24 9.86
N SER A 20 -12.90 -30.08 8.55
CA SER A 20 -12.07 -29.12 7.84
C SER A 20 -12.30 -27.77 8.50
N CYS A 21 -11.29 -27.26 9.21
CA CYS A 21 -11.18 -25.85 9.45
C CYS A 21 -11.22 -25.18 8.07
N GLY A 22 -12.36 -24.63 7.71
CA GLY A 22 -12.43 -23.68 6.63
C GLY A 22 -11.53 -22.54 7.01
N ASN A 23 -10.38 -22.42 6.34
CA ASN A 23 -9.72 -21.14 6.25
C ASN A 23 -10.74 -20.23 5.57
N ASP A 24 -11.37 -19.36 6.33
CA ASP A 24 -11.92 -18.14 5.79
C ASP A 24 -10.71 -17.31 5.31
N ASP A 25 -10.21 -17.67 4.14
CA ASP A 25 -9.37 -16.79 3.36
C ASP A 25 -10.23 -15.56 3.08
N ALA A 26 -10.11 -14.56 3.94
CA ALA A 26 -10.69 -13.26 3.71
C ALA A 26 -10.18 -12.82 2.34
N LYS A 27 -11.04 -12.95 1.31
CA LYS A 27 -10.72 -12.56 -0.05
C LYS A 27 -10.29 -11.11 -0.02
N ILE A 28 -8.97 -10.88 -0.04
CA ILE A 28 -8.41 -9.55 -0.17
C ILE A 28 -8.91 -9.05 -1.52
N ILE A 29 -9.89 -8.15 -1.50
CA ILE A 29 -10.35 -7.48 -2.71
C ILE A 29 -9.21 -6.53 -3.08
N THR A 30 -8.30 -7.01 -3.92
CA THR A 30 -7.27 -6.17 -4.52
C THR A 30 -7.94 -5.35 -5.62
N ILE A 31 -7.80 -4.04 -5.54
CA ILE A 31 -8.13 -3.14 -6.62
C ILE A 31 -6.96 -3.21 -7.61
N ASP A 32 -7.26 -3.17 -8.92
CA ASP A 32 -6.22 -3.12 -9.93
C ASP A 32 -5.28 -1.94 -9.64
N GLN A 33 -3.97 -2.21 -9.70
CA GLN A 33 -2.94 -1.20 -9.44
C GLN A 33 -3.13 0.06 -10.31
N PHE A 34 -3.69 -0.10 -11.49
CA PHE A 34 -4.00 0.97 -12.43
C PHE A 34 -5.49 0.93 -12.75
N SER A 35 -6.27 1.84 -12.17
CA SER A 35 -7.73 1.88 -12.39
C SER A 35 -8.22 3.28 -12.71
N ASN A 36 -9.15 3.36 -13.68
CA ASN A 36 -9.70 4.59 -14.17
C ASN A 36 -11.19 4.44 -14.50
N THR A 37 -12.05 5.20 -13.84
CA THR A 37 -13.48 5.30 -14.13
C THR A 37 -13.83 6.62 -14.84
N GLY A 38 -12.83 7.46 -15.14
CA GLY A 38 -12.99 8.76 -15.80
C GLY A 38 -13.25 9.92 -14.85
N LYS A 39 -13.10 9.71 -13.53
CA LYS A 39 -13.20 10.78 -12.55
C LYS A 39 -11.90 11.58 -12.48
N VAL A 40 -12.01 12.86 -12.14
CA VAL A 40 -10.87 13.70 -11.79
C VAL A 40 -10.93 13.97 -10.31
N LEU A 41 -9.96 13.42 -9.58
CA LEU A 41 -9.84 13.56 -8.13
C LEU A 41 -9.05 14.82 -7.79
N LYS A 42 -9.35 15.36 -6.61
CA LYS A 42 -8.62 16.44 -5.96
C LYS A 42 -8.33 16.04 -4.52
N LEU A 43 -7.48 16.79 -3.84
CA LEU A 43 -7.11 16.57 -2.45
C LEU A 43 -8.34 16.43 -1.52
N ASP A 44 -9.39 17.22 -1.75
CA ASP A 44 -10.63 17.20 -0.95
C ASP A 44 -11.29 15.82 -0.92
N TYR A 45 -11.17 15.03 -1.99
CA TYR A 45 -11.66 13.65 -2.00
C TYR A 45 -11.01 12.81 -0.89
N PHE A 46 -9.70 12.92 -0.73
CA PHE A 46 -8.95 12.18 0.30
C PHE A 46 -9.15 12.79 1.70
N ILE A 47 -9.23 14.11 1.81
CA ILE A 47 -9.55 14.79 3.08
C ILE A 47 -10.92 14.33 3.59
N SER A 48 -11.92 14.25 2.72
CA SER A 48 -13.26 13.77 3.11
C SER A 48 -13.27 12.32 3.61
N LYS A 49 -12.28 11.52 3.21
CA LYS A 49 -12.05 10.15 3.68
C LYS A 49 -11.15 10.07 4.92
N GLY A 50 -10.67 11.18 5.42
CA GLY A 50 -9.87 11.21 6.65
C GLY A 50 -8.37 11.46 6.45
N PHE A 51 -7.92 11.76 5.23
CA PHE A 51 -6.53 12.18 4.98
C PHE A 51 -6.21 13.45 5.79
N LYS A 52 -5.08 13.41 6.45
CA LYS A 52 -4.52 14.55 7.17
C LYS A 52 -3.27 14.99 6.44
N GLU A 53 -3.40 16.04 5.67
CA GLU A 53 -2.27 16.67 5.01
C GLU A 53 -1.29 17.25 6.03
N VAL A 54 -0.01 17.03 5.80
CA VAL A 54 1.10 17.57 6.59
C VAL A 54 1.89 18.58 5.79
N LYS A 55 2.08 18.32 4.49
CA LYS A 55 2.91 19.14 3.63
C LYS A 55 2.45 19.02 2.17
N GLU A 56 2.42 20.14 1.46
CA GLU A 56 2.41 20.21 0.01
C GLU A 56 3.84 20.38 -0.52
N TYR A 57 4.17 19.66 -1.58
CA TYR A 57 5.47 19.70 -2.22
C TYR A 57 5.48 20.63 -3.43
N ASP A 58 6.59 21.27 -3.70
CA ASP A 58 6.81 21.97 -4.96
C ASP A 58 6.95 20.97 -6.12
N VAL A 59 6.02 21.04 -7.06
CA VAL A 59 5.95 20.15 -8.23
C VAL A 59 6.56 20.75 -9.49
N SER A 60 7.24 21.88 -9.41
CA SER A 60 7.82 22.58 -10.57
C SER A 60 8.78 21.71 -11.38
N GLU A 61 9.48 20.77 -10.73
CA GLU A 61 10.37 19.79 -11.35
C GLU A 61 9.71 18.42 -11.57
N LEU A 62 8.43 18.26 -11.22
CA LEU A 62 7.68 17.00 -11.42
C LEU A 62 6.79 17.11 -12.65
N ASN A 63 7.29 16.64 -13.78
CA ASN A 63 6.64 16.83 -15.08
C ASN A 63 5.18 16.32 -15.10
N GLY A 64 4.27 17.23 -15.45
CA GLY A 64 2.83 16.96 -15.60
C GLY A 64 2.05 16.88 -14.28
N ALA A 65 2.68 17.00 -13.13
CA ALA A 65 1.97 17.06 -11.86
C ALA A 65 1.31 18.42 -11.65
N LEU A 66 0.10 18.42 -11.08
CA LEU A 66 -0.64 19.60 -10.66
C LEU A 66 -0.35 19.95 -9.20
N SER A 67 -0.23 18.93 -8.36
CA SER A 67 0.14 19.06 -6.95
C SER A 67 0.62 17.71 -6.40
N ALA A 68 1.34 17.76 -5.28
CA ALA A 68 1.78 16.58 -4.55
C ALA A 68 1.74 16.85 -3.05
N HIS A 69 1.19 15.90 -2.28
CA HIS A 69 0.89 16.08 -0.87
C HIS A 69 1.43 14.91 -0.06
N TYR A 70 2.07 15.22 1.05
CA TYR A 70 2.44 14.29 2.09
C TYR A 70 1.47 14.40 3.25
N GLY A 71 1.08 13.27 3.79
CA GLY A 71 0.18 13.23 4.91
C GLY A 71 -0.05 11.80 5.39
N TRP A 72 -1.10 11.59 6.17
CA TRP A 72 -1.39 10.30 6.75
C TRP A 72 -2.89 10.00 6.83
N PHE A 73 -3.22 8.70 6.82
CA PHE A 73 -4.51 8.15 7.23
C PHE A 73 -4.33 7.28 8.47
N LYS A 74 -5.40 7.04 9.20
CA LYS A 74 -5.43 6.01 10.22
C LYS A 74 -5.71 4.65 9.59
N ASP A 75 -4.93 3.64 9.98
CA ASP A 75 -5.18 2.25 9.62
C ASP A 75 -6.35 1.65 10.45
N ASP A 76 -6.68 0.37 10.19
CA ASP A 76 -7.75 -0.37 10.90
C ASP A 76 -7.49 -0.46 12.42
N LEU A 77 -6.26 -0.27 12.87
CA LEU A 77 -5.85 -0.23 14.27
C LEU A 77 -5.78 1.20 14.84
N ASN A 78 -6.31 2.17 14.10
CA ASN A 78 -6.31 3.59 14.47
C ASN A 78 -4.90 4.22 14.57
N LYS A 79 -3.89 3.61 13.91
CA LYS A 79 -2.52 4.11 13.84
C LYS A 79 -2.31 4.95 12.59
N PRO A 80 -1.60 6.08 12.67
CA PRO A 80 -1.27 6.87 11.50
C PRO A 80 -0.32 6.08 10.58
N ARG A 81 -0.59 6.13 9.28
CA ARG A 81 0.22 5.58 8.20
C ARG A 81 0.45 6.66 7.18
N ASP A 82 1.68 6.79 6.74
CA ASP A 82 2.09 7.83 5.82
C ASP A 82 1.73 7.51 4.38
N TYR A 83 1.37 8.56 3.66
CA TYR A 83 1.06 8.50 2.22
C TYR A 83 1.64 9.72 1.52
N GLU A 84 2.00 9.52 0.25
CA GLU A 84 2.24 10.61 -0.68
C GLU A 84 1.22 10.49 -1.82
N ILE A 85 0.50 11.57 -2.12
CA ILE A 85 -0.52 11.62 -3.16
C ILE A 85 -0.14 12.71 -4.15
N ARG A 86 0.04 12.32 -5.42
CA ARG A 86 0.35 13.23 -6.52
C ARG A 86 -0.84 13.30 -7.47
N PHE A 87 -1.25 14.50 -7.84
CA PHE A 87 -2.35 14.72 -8.78
C PHE A 87 -1.83 15.17 -10.13
N TYR A 88 -2.44 14.65 -11.17
CA TYR A 88 -2.14 14.96 -12.56
C TYR A 88 -3.41 15.45 -13.27
N ILE A 89 -3.27 15.99 -14.49
CA ILE A 89 -4.42 16.50 -15.24
C ILE A 89 -5.41 15.38 -15.61
N ASP A 90 -4.89 14.19 -15.91
CA ASP A 90 -5.66 13.01 -16.26
C ASP A 90 -4.93 11.71 -15.89
N HIS A 91 -5.61 10.59 -16.05
CA HIS A 91 -5.05 9.25 -15.77
C HIS A 91 -3.85 8.91 -16.67
N LYS A 92 -3.88 9.31 -17.93
CA LYS A 92 -2.77 9.04 -18.87
C LYS A 92 -1.49 9.75 -18.43
N THR A 93 -1.60 10.99 -17.97
CA THR A 93 -0.47 11.76 -17.45
C THR A 93 0.06 11.14 -16.15
N ALA A 94 -0.84 10.66 -15.27
CA ALA A 94 -0.47 9.92 -14.07
C ALA A 94 0.29 8.63 -14.42
N LEU A 95 -0.14 7.86 -15.42
CA LEU A 95 0.56 6.66 -15.91
C LEU A 95 1.95 6.99 -16.47
N ASN A 96 2.12 8.12 -17.14
CA ASN A 96 3.42 8.53 -17.67
C ASN A 96 4.46 8.84 -16.57
N SER A 97 4.01 9.11 -15.34
CA SER A 97 4.90 9.34 -14.19
C SER A 97 5.43 8.06 -13.54
N LYS A 98 5.00 6.87 -14.01
CA LYS A 98 5.31 5.57 -13.42
C LYS A 98 6.79 5.37 -13.12
N LEU A 99 7.68 5.68 -14.04
CA LEU A 99 9.13 5.51 -13.84
C LEU A 99 9.67 6.34 -12.66
N ILE A 100 9.20 7.60 -12.52
CA ILE A 100 9.60 8.48 -11.40
C ILE A 100 9.04 7.98 -10.06
N VAL A 101 7.90 7.31 -10.08
CA VAL A 101 7.32 6.69 -8.88
C VAL A 101 8.10 5.44 -8.50
N GLU A 102 8.36 4.54 -9.45
CA GLU A 102 9.07 3.27 -9.23
C GLU A 102 10.52 3.48 -8.77
N GLU A 103 11.14 4.60 -9.14
CA GLU A 103 12.45 5.02 -8.66
C GLU A 103 12.57 5.07 -7.13
N VAL A 104 11.47 5.39 -6.43
CA VAL A 104 11.45 5.65 -4.98
C VAL A 104 10.60 4.64 -4.18
N ILE A 105 10.14 3.57 -4.81
CA ILE A 105 9.27 2.54 -4.24
C ILE A 105 10.03 1.22 -4.04
N GLY A 106 9.73 0.54 -2.92
CA GLY A 106 10.17 -0.84 -2.70
C GLY A 106 11.62 -0.99 -2.27
N GLU A 107 12.13 -2.21 -2.36
CA GLU A 107 13.46 -2.56 -1.85
C GLU A 107 14.60 -1.97 -2.67
N ASN A 108 14.38 -1.75 -3.97
CA ASN A 108 15.36 -1.19 -4.90
C ASN A 108 15.27 0.33 -5.05
N ALA A 109 14.53 1.00 -4.17
CA ALA A 109 14.33 2.43 -4.24
C ALA A 109 15.64 3.22 -4.18
N ILE A 110 15.75 4.23 -5.03
CA ILE A 110 16.85 5.20 -4.98
C ILE A 110 16.59 6.15 -3.81
N LEU A 111 17.43 6.06 -2.78
CA LEU A 111 17.26 6.84 -1.55
C LEU A 111 18.16 8.07 -1.49
N ALA A 112 19.21 8.13 -2.31
CA ALA A 112 20.11 9.29 -2.33
C ALA A 112 19.51 10.42 -3.15
N SER A 113 19.34 11.60 -2.55
CA SER A 113 18.69 12.75 -3.20
C SER A 113 19.38 13.22 -4.49
N ARG A 114 20.68 12.97 -4.64
CA ARG A 114 21.44 13.31 -5.87
C ARG A 114 21.07 12.45 -7.06
N ASP A 115 20.54 11.23 -6.81
CA ASP A 115 20.37 10.20 -7.82
C ASP A 115 18.89 10.02 -8.25
N VAL A 116 17.94 10.68 -7.54
CA VAL A 116 16.51 10.65 -7.89
C VAL A 116 16.17 11.74 -8.90
N THR A 117 15.21 11.44 -9.78
CA THR A 117 14.72 12.38 -10.78
C THR A 117 14.04 13.59 -10.14
N TRP A 118 13.14 13.35 -9.19
CA TRP A 118 12.45 14.41 -8.44
C TRP A 118 12.91 14.45 -6.99
N LYS A 119 13.60 15.53 -6.63
CA LYS A 119 14.31 15.66 -5.33
C LYS A 119 13.42 16.13 -4.19
N GLU A 120 12.37 16.91 -4.51
CA GLU A 120 11.46 17.43 -3.49
C GLU A 120 10.80 16.26 -2.72
N GLY A 121 10.70 16.36 -1.41
CA GLY A 121 10.14 15.31 -0.55
C GLY A 121 10.96 14.03 -0.41
N ASN A 122 12.17 13.94 -1.00
CA ASN A 122 12.94 12.69 -0.96
C ASN A 122 13.32 12.24 0.47
N SER A 123 13.52 13.17 1.41
CA SER A 123 13.74 12.85 2.83
C SER A 123 12.53 12.16 3.46
N ASP A 124 11.33 12.53 3.05
CA ASP A 124 10.07 12.04 3.60
C ASP A 124 9.72 10.64 3.07
N ARG A 125 10.35 10.21 1.95
CA ARG A 125 10.23 8.87 1.35
C ARG A 125 11.15 7.83 1.97
N ARG A 126 11.93 8.22 2.98
CA ARG A 126 12.87 7.34 3.69
C ARG A 126 12.43 7.09 5.11
N VAL A 127 12.70 5.90 5.60
CA VAL A 127 12.51 5.55 7.01
C VAL A 127 13.78 4.93 7.56
N ASN A 128 14.18 5.38 8.74
CA ASN A 128 15.24 4.75 9.52
C ASN A 128 14.59 3.72 10.44
N ARG A 129 14.54 2.47 10.01
CA ARG A 129 14.06 1.38 10.86
C ARG A 129 15.17 1.00 11.84
N ARG A 130 14.96 1.26 13.14
CA ARG A 130 15.83 0.71 14.19
C ARG A 130 15.67 -0.80 14.22
N GLY A 131 16.68 -1.53 13.81
CA GLY A 131 16.76 -2.98 13.82
C GLY A 131 18.21 -3.42 13.69
N ALA A 132 18.52 -4.70 13.91
CA ALA A 132 19.86 -5.23 13.82
C ALA A 132 20.54 -4.83 12.50
N GLY A 133 21.63 -4.04 12.58
CA GLY A 133 22.37 -3.56 11.41
C GLY A 133 22.18 -2.08 11.05
N SER A 134 21.60 -1.27 11.93
CA SER A 134 21.45 0.17 11.73
C SER A 134 22.78 0.93 11.88
N GLY A 135 23.68 0.72 10.90
CA GLY A 135 24.82 1.62 10.67
C GLY A 135 24.40 2.87 9.90
N PRO A 136 25.31 3.87 9.76
CA PRO A 136 25.10 4.98 8.84
C PRO A 136 24.86 4.43 7.43
N GLY A 137 23.65 4.57 6.88
CA GLY A 137 23.26 4.03 5.56
C GLY A 137 22.11 3.04 5.56
N SER A 138 21.49 2.73 6.71
CA SER A 138 20.36 1.79 6.82
C SER A 138 18.99 2.43 6.51
N ALA A 139 18.95 3.56 5.82
CA ALA A 139 17.70 4.12 5.33
C ALA A 139 17.03 3.11 4.37
N LYS A 140 15.71 2.94 4.53
CA LYS A 140 14.88 2.11 3.63
C LYS A 140 13.80 2.98 3.02
N ALA A 141 13.26 2.53 1.89
CA ALA A 141 12.06 3.15 1.34
C ALA A 141 10.92 3.07 2.36
N LYS A 142 10.18 4.17 2.49
CA LYS A 142 8.98 4.24 3.33
C LYS A 142 7.81 3.56 2.63
N TYR A 143 7.66 3.84 1.34
CA TYR A 143 6.59 3.35 0.49
C TYR A 143 7.03 2.08 -0.23
N LEU A 144 6.26 0.99 -0.06
CA LEU A 144 6.58 -0.29 -0.68
C LEU A 144 5.61 -0.66 -1.80
N TYR A 145 4.54 0.10 -1.94
CA TYR A 145 3.54 -0.05 -3.00
C TYR A 145 2.91 1.28 -3.38
N TYR A 146 2.34 1.36 -4.57
CA TYR A 146 1.59 2.51 -5.05
C TYR A 146 0.42 2.07 -5.93
N LEU A 147 -0.57 2.96 -6.03
CA LEU A 147 -1.68 2.86 -6.98
C LEU A 147 -1.65 4.06 -7.92
N ILE A 148 -2.11 3.86 -9.15
CA ILE A 148 -2.57 4.94 -10.02
C ILE A 148 -4.09 4.79 -10.13
N TYR A 149 -4.78 5.61 -9.35
CA TYR A 149 -6.23 5.62 -9.25
C TYR A 149 -6.77 6.92 -9.81
N GLU A 150 -7.58 6.83 -10.88
CA GLU A 150 -8.03 8.00 -11.64
C GLU A 150 -6.83 8.83 -12.13
N ASN A 151 -6.77 10.10 -11.78
CA ASN A 151 -5.67 11.02 -12.09
C ASN A 151 -4.65 11.15 -10.95
N ALA A 152 -4.71 10.29 -9.94
CA ALA A 152 -3.83 10.36 -8.77
C ALA A 152 -2.87 9.18 -8.71
N VAL A 153 -1.62 9.45 -8.37
CA VAL A 153 -0.64 8.47 -7.88
C VAL A 153 -0.67 8.48 -6.37
N ILE A 154 -0.81 7.34 -5.75
CA ILE A 154 -0.93 7.17 -4.30
C ILE A 154 0.14 6.19 -3.84
N MET A 155 1.14 6.67 -3.12
CA MET A 155 2.20 5.84 -2.53
C MET A 155 1.87 5.55 -1.07
N CYS A 156 2.00 4.32 -0.64
CA CYS A 156 1.52 3.82 0.64
C CYS A 156 2.67 3.27 1.47
N GLU A 157 2.74 3.71 2.73
CA GLU A 157 3.65 3.14 3.71
C GLU A 157 3.29 1.67 3.98
N GLY A 158 4.27 0.87 4.39
CA GLY A 158 4.06 -0.49 4.87
C GLY A 158 5.33 -1.06 5.51
N LEU A 159 5.18 -2.03 6.39
CA LEU A 159 6.31 -2.79 6.94
C LEU A 159 6.85 -3.80 5.92
N ASN A 160 5.98 -4.23 5.01
CA ASN A 160 6.24 -5.07 3.86
C ASN A 160 5.27 -4.70 2.73
N GLU A 161 5.46 -5.29 1.55
CA GLU A 161 4.67 -5.00 0.37
C GLU A 161 3.17 -5.35 0.56
N GLU A 162 2.86 -6.48 1.19
CA GLU A 162 1.49 -6.93 1.45
C GLU A 162 0.70 -5.92 2.31
N GLU A 163 1.31 -5.42 3.39
CA GLU A 163 0.71 -4.38 4.23
C GLU A 163 0.51 -3.09 3.43
N SER A 164 1.51 -2.70 2.62
CA SER A 164 1.43 -1.51 1.77
C SER A 164 0.29 -1.62 0.74
N ILE A 165 0.12 -2.79 0.10
CA ILE A 165 -1.02 -3.08 -0.80
C ILE A 165 -2.34 -2.93 -0.06
N LYS A 166 -2.47 -3.53 1.12
CA LYS A 166 -3.68 -3.42 1.95
C LYS A 166 -4.02 -1.97 2.28
N LEU A 167 -3.02 -1.20 2.68
CA LEU A 167 -3.18 0.21 3.04
C LEU A 167 -3.59 1.06 1.82
N CYS A 168 -2.97 0.83 0.66
CA CYS A 168 -3.37 1.46 -0.58
C CYS A 168 -4.84 1.18 -0.94
N ASN A 169 -5.27 -0.08 -0.82
CA ASN A 169 -6.64 -0.46 -1.13
C ASN A 169 -7.67 0.18 -0.18
N ASN A 170 -7.31 0.40 1.08
CA ASN A 170 -8.24 0.93 2.08
C ASN A 170 -8.62 2.40 1.82
N ILE A 171 -7.73 3.21 1.28
CA ILE A 171 -8.00 4.65 1.10
C ILE A 171 -8.87 4.97 -0.12
N ILE A 172 -9.05 4.03 -1.05
CA ILE A 172 -9.86 4.23 -2.25
C ILE A 172 -11.23 3.53 -2.15
N LYS A 173 -11.46 2.69 -1.13
CA LYS A 173 -12.78 2.15 -0.78
C LYS A 173 -13.62 3.24 -0.13
#